data_037529a0566626259c3a458ac8d9288b
#
_entry.id   037529a0566626259c3a458ac8d9288b
#
_cell.length_a   1.000
_cell.length_b   1.000
_cell.length_c   1.000
_cell.angle_alpha   90.00
_cell.angle_beta   90.00
_cell.angle_gamma   90.00
#
_symmetry.space_group_name_H-M   'P 1'
#
loop_
_entity.id
_entity.type
_entity.pdbx_description
1 polymer ?
#
loop_
_entity_poly.entity_id
_entity_poly.type
_entity_poly.pdbx_seq_one_letter_code
_entity_poly.pdbx_strand_id
1 'polypeptide(L)'
;MWISATPTSRLLRNRAGLTAILLLACGLAGADDHGYKPFGELKYPPDFEHFDYVNPDAPKGGTLRLMGHGSFDSLNPWIMAGRSLSDTPGLATFGFLENTDTLLMGTTGRNRVGDEARAAYGLIAESVECAEDLARCDFTLREEARFHDGHPIRAEDVVFSFRILQEKGHPRYSLQLGRVDKAETMEPRRVRFHFGGEHRRDAPLTVGEMPVLPKHYWSERDFQESGLEPPLLSGPYKVAEVEPGRKAVLTRVKEYWGRDLPVNKGRYNFDRVVIDFYRDAQVAFEGFKAGEYDIHYDYIAKHWANAYDFPALNEGRVKRAEIPHQIPQGTQAFFFNLRREPFDDRRVRKALGLLFDFEWTNKQIFNGAYKRSETWFPNSANAAEGPPSEAEKELLKPFRDQLPEALFEEPFKLPESDGSGHIRERQRRAMELLRSAGWRLDDGTLVNAAGEPLELEVLNYKSAAMDRVVLPWIKKMERLGIQGSYREVDPATYKQRLDEFDFDITIYVLPQNARPGVELIDYVHSRSADTSGSRNYAGIADPVVDALVDKVLAADTKRQHRAAVRALDRVLLWRHYSIPHWYIDYHRLAWWDQFGRPDAQTPYALGTTTWWSKESE
;
A
#
# COMPACT_ATOMS: atom_id res chain seq x y z
N MET A 1 59.42 -42.65 -47.92
CA MET A 1 58.87 -43.17 -49.18
C MET A 1 57.82 -42.17 -49.59
N TRP A 2 58.24 -41.23 -50.44
CA TRP A 2 57.86 -41.08 -51.82
C TRP A 2 56.35 -40.74 -51.98
N ILE A 3 55.82 -39.71 -52.63
CA ILE A 3 56.21 -38.66 -53.61
C ILE A 3 55.02 -37.69 -53.63
N SER A 4 55.15 -36.38 -53.48
CA SER A 4 55.28 -35.33 -54.50
C SER A 4 54.14 -35.26 -55.54
N ALA A 5 53.37 -34.17 -55.57
CA ALA A 5 53.44 -33.18 -56.67
C ALA A 5 52.25 -32.18 -56.64
N THR A 6 52.60 -30.93 -56.58
CA THR A 6 51.89 -29.76 -57.13
C THR A 6 52.11 -29.69 -58.63
N PRO A 7 51.56 -28.75 -59.45
CA PRO A 7 50.49 -27.75 -59.33
C PRO A 7 49.58 -27.68 -60.58
N THR A 8 48.56 -26.87 -60.63
CA THR A 8 48.34 -25.94 -61.76
C THR A 8 47.19 -24.94 -61.49
N SER A 9 47.53 -23.74 -61.79
CA SER A 9 46.73 -22.52 -61.87
C SER A 9 45.68 -22.55 -62.99
N ARG A 10 44.53 -21.88 -62.74
CA ARG A 10 43.84 -21.06 -63.76
C ARG A 10 42.95 -20.01 -63.13
N LEU A 11 43.28 -18.76 -63.45
CA LEU A 11 42.41 -17.59 -63.40
C LEU A 11 41.09 -17.79 -64.14
N LEU A 12 40.01 -17.20 -63.64
CA LEU A 12 39.06 -16.44 -64.47
C LEU A 12 37.94 -15.77 -63.66
N ARG A 13 37.99 -14.43 -63.71
CA ARG A 13 36.90 -13.46 -63.90
C ARG A 13 35.88 -13.19 -62.76
N ASN A 14 36.08 -11.97 -62.23
CA ASN A 14 35.08 -11.10 -61.65
C ASN A 14 33.70 -11.14 -62.28
N ARG A 15 32.67 -11.33 -61.46
CA ARG A 15 31.35 -10.69 -61.63
C ARG A 15 30.96 -10.09 -60.28
N ALA A 16 30.97 -8.77 -60.25
CA ALA A 16 30.35 -7.98 -59.19
C ALA A 16 28.82 -8.19 -59.23
N GLY A 17 28.31 -8.82 -58.20
CA GLY A 17 26.88 -8.86 -57.91
C GLY A 17 26.62 -7.87 -56.76
N LEU A 18 26.07 -6.69 -57.07
CA LEU A 18 25.48 -5.80 -56.09
C LEU A 18 24.26 -6.53 -55.46
N THR A 19 24.43 -7.02 -54.25
CA THR A 19 23.30 -7.40 -53.41
C THR A 19 22.82 -6.17 -52.69
N ALA A 20 21.74 -5.58 -53.17
CA ALA A 20 21.02 -4.52 -52.45
C ALA A 20 20.43 -5.13 -51.19
N ILE A 21 21.02 -4.79 -50.03
CA ILE A 21 20.40 -5.03 -48.71
C ILE A 21 19.28 -4.01 -48.59
N LEU A 22 18.05 -4.45 -48.83
CA LEU A 22 16.85 -3.74 -48.40
C LEU A 22 16.84 -3.80 -46.87
N LEU A 23 17.28 -2.74 -46.20
CA LEU A 23 16.96 -2.47 -44.83
C LEU A 23 15.45 -2.17 -44.76
N LEU A 24 14.64 -3.20 -44.46
CA LEU A 24 13.31 -2.99 -43.94
C LEU A 24 13.50 -2.27 -42.59
N ALA A 25 13.29 -0.96 -42.61
CA ALA A 25 12.96 -0.23 -41.39
C ALA A 25 11.57 -0.71 -40.95
N CYS A 26 11.50 -1.83 -40.21
CA CYS A 26 10.35 -2.10 -39.37
C CYS A 26 10.34 -0.98 -38.35
N GLY A 27 9.46 0.00 -38.52
CA GLY A 27 9.06 0.86 -37.45
C GLY A 27 8.61 -0.05 -36.32
N LEU A 28 9.30 0.03 -35.17
CA LEU A 28 8.84 -0.54 -33.93
C LEU A 28 7.55 0.23 -33.57
N ALA A 29 6.41 -0.22 -34.11
CA ALA A 29 5.13 0.01 -33.48
C ALA A 29 5.29 -0.62 -32.09
N GLY A 30 5.00 0.12 -31.03
CA GLY A 30 5.00 -0.43 -29.68
C GLY A 30 4.16 -1.70 -29.70
N ALA A 31 4.68 -2.80 -29.19
CA ALA A 31 3.94 -4.04 -29.15
C ALA A 31 2.72 -3.83 -28.24
N ASP A 32 1.53 -4.17 -28.72
CA ASP A 32 0.32 -4.27 -27.90
C ASP A 32 0.62 -5.27 -26.77
N ASP A 33 0.63 -4.79 -25.53
CA ASP A 33 0.92 -5.61 -24.37
C ASP A 33 -0.38 -5.99 -23.64
N HIS A 34 -0.47 -7.24 -23.16
CA HIS A 34 -1.62 -7.76 -22.42
C HIS A 34 -1.72 -7.23 -20.99
N GLY A 35 -0.88 -6.30 -20.61
CA GLY A 35 -0.84 -5.66 -19.29
C GLY A 35 0.24 -4.60 -19.20
N TYR A 36 0.48 -4.10 -18.00
CA TYR A 36 1.48 -3.07 -17.76
C TYR A 36 2.23 -3.28 -16.45
N LYS A 37 3.53 -3.04 -16.49
CA LYS A 37 4.42 -3.04 -15.33
C LYS A 37 5.44 -1.91 -15.45
N PRO A 38 5.58 -1.05 -14.45
CA PRO A 38 6.49 0.10 -14.51
C PRO A 38 7.97 -0.26 -14.70
N PHE A 39 8.42 -1.43 -14.23
CA PHE A 39 9.79 -1.90 -14.38
C PHE A 39 9.85 -3.40 -14.67
N GLY A 40 10.54 -3.76 -15.74
CA GLY A 40 10.75 -5.13 -16.16
C GLY A 40 9.54 -5.72 -16.88
N GLU A 41 9.57 -7.02 -17.07
CA GLU A 41 8.54 -7.77 -17.78
C GLU A 41 7.45 -8.26 -16.83
N LEU A 42 6.26 -8.52 -17.36
CA LEU A 42 5.18 -9.20 -16.65
C LEU A 42 5.58 -10.64 -16.33
N LYS A 43 5.15 -11.17 -15.17
CA LYS A 43 5.42 -12.56 -14.79
C LYS A 43 4.71 -13.55 -15.73
N TYR A 44 3.48 -13.25 -16.07
CA TYR A 44 2.65 -14.11 -16.92
C TYR A 44 2.75 -13.68 -18.37
N PRO A 45 2.97 -14.63 -19.32
CA PRO A 45 3.03 -14.33 -20.74
C PRO A 45 1.64 -13.98 -21.32
N PRO A 46 1.54 -13.44 -22.54
CA PRO A 46 0.26 -13.05 -23.15
C PRO A 46 -0.78 -14.18 -23.27
N ASP A 47 -0.32 -15.40 -23.39
CA ASP A 47 -1.12 -16.61 -23.57
C ASP A 47 -1.35 -17.41 -22.27
N PHE A 48 -1.12 -16.79 -21.08
CA PHE A 48 -1.38 -17.48 -19.82
C PHE A 48 -2.86 -17.84 -19.68
N GLU A 49 -3.13 -19.02 -19.13
CA GLU A 49 -4.50 -19.53 -18.99
C GLU A 49 -5.15 -19.17 -17.64
N HIS A 50 -4.35 -19.01 -16.60
CA HIS A 50 -4.77 -18.61 -15.25
C HIS A 50 -3.54 -18.22 -14.41
N PHE A 51 -3.74 -17.58 -13.30
CA PHE A 51 -2.67 -17.32 -12.34
C PHE A 51 -2.21 -18.61 -11.64
N ASP A 52 -0.92 -18.71 -11.29
CA ASP A 52 -0.34 -19.89 -10.60
C ASP A 52 -0.95 -20.16 -9.23
N TYR A 53 -1.53 -19.16 -8.60
CA TYR A 53 -2.07 -19.22 -7.24
C TYR A 53 -3.57 -19.55 -7.16
N VAL A 54 -4.17 -19.99 -8.25
CA VAL A 54 -5.59 -20.39 -8.27
C VAL A 54 -5.73 -21.89 -8.51
N ASN A 55 -6.86 -22.45 -8.14
CA ASN A 55 -7.34 -23.72 -8.68
C ASN A 55 -8.28 -23.39 -9.85
N PRO A 56 -7.91 -23.62 -11.12
CA PRO A 56 -8.76 -23.28 -12.26
C PRO A 56 -10.08 -24.06 -12.28
N ASP A 57 -10.10 -25.24 -11.64
CA ASP A 57 -11.25 -26.13 -11.55
C ASP A 57 -11.99 -25.99 -10.21
N ALA A 58 -11.74 -24.90 -9.46
CA ALA A 58 -12.41 -24.65 -8.20
C ALA A 58 -13.94 -24.63 -8.39
N PRO A 59 -14.70 -25.46 -7.64
CA PRO A 59 -16.14 -25.53 -7.79
C PRO A 59 -16.79 -24.19 -7.45
N LYS A 60 -17.82 -23.85 -8.21
CA LYS A 60 -18.65 -22.65 -7.98
C LYS A 60 -19.86 -23.05 -7.16
N GLY A 61 -20.16 -22.29 -6.10
CA GLY A 61 -21.30 -22.54 -5.24
C GLY A 61 -21.08 -22.18 -3.78
N GLY A 62 -22.08 -22.38 -2.96
CA GLY A 62 -22.02 -22.16 -1.52
C GLY A 62 -22.09 -20.69 -1.11
N THR A 63 -22.03 -20.50 0.20
CA THR A 63 -22.13 -19.18 0.86
C THR A 63 -20.88 -18.94 1.70
N LEU A 64 -20.32 -17.75 1.59
CA LEU A 64 -19.28 -17.23 2.49
C LEU A 64 -19.92 -16.19 3.41
N ARG A 65 -19.78 -16.35 4.73
CA ARG A 65 -20.25 -15.39 5.72
C ARG A 65 -19.05 -14.64 6.31
N LEU A 66 -19.12 -13.31 6.25
CA LEU A 66 -18.09 -12.41 6.75
C LEU A 66 -18.68 -11.47 7.80
N MET A 67 -17.81 -10.88 8.60
CA MET A 67 -18.21 -9.83 9.52
C MET A 67 -17.72 -8.47 9.05
N GLY A 68 -18.57 -7.44 9.17
CA GLY A 68 -18.23 -6.04 9.06
C GLY A 68 -18.15 -5.38 10.44
N HIS A 69 -17.18 -4.47 10.65
CA HIS A 69 -17.11 -3.71 11.90
C HIS A 69 -17.76 -2.34 11.76
N GLY A 70 -18.72 -2.03 12.65
CA GLY A 70 -19.43 -0.76 12.68
C GLY A 70 -20.75 -0.78 11.93
N SER A 71 -20.93 0.05 10.92
CA SER A 71 -22.15 0.17 10.10
C SER A 71 -21.84 0.84 8.77
N PHE A 72 -22.79 0.84 7.86
CA PHE A 72 -22.74 1.56 6.59
C PHE A 72 -24.10 2.22 6.31
N ASP A 73 -24.11 3.27 5.49
CA ASP A 73 -25.30 4.00 5.05
C ASP A 73 -25.23 4.42 3.57
N SER A 74 -24.19 3.93 2.86
CA SER A 74 -23.99 4.18 1.44
C SER A 74 -23.51 2.92 0.72
N LEU A 75 -23.96 2.76 -0.54
CA LEU A 75 -23.41 1.78 -1.48
C LEU A 75 -22.60 2.43 -2.60
N ASN A 76 -22.45 3.76 -2.56
CA ASN A 76 -21.59 4.50 -3.50
C ASN A 76 -20.17 4.65 -2.91
N PRO A 77 -19.16 3.91 -3.43
CA PRO A 77 -17.79 3.93 -2.88
C PRO A 77 -16.92 5.04 -3.45
N TRP A 78 -17.44 5.85 -4.37
CA TRP A 78 -16.64 6.82 -5.13
C TRP A 78 -16.74 8.25 -4.61
N ILE A 79 -17.58 8.51 -3.59
CA ILE A 79 -17.85 9.85 -3.03
C ILE A 79 -17.43 9.93 -1.57
N MET A 80 -17.46 11.16 -1.02
CA MET A 80 -17.21 11.40 0.41
C MET A 80 -18.48 11.28 1.27
N ALA A 81 -19.65 11.45 0.68
CA ALA A 81 -20.90 11.46 1.43
C ALA A 81 -21.29 10.06 1.89
N GLY A 82 -21.66 9.94 3.16
CA GLY A 82 -22.02 8.67 3.77
C GLY A 82 -20.81 7.78 4.10
N ARG A 83 -21.11 6.63 4.70
CA ARG A 83 -20.13 5.57 5.00
C ARG A 83 -20.37 4.40 4.07
N SER A 84 -19.54 4.25 3.07
CA SER A 84 -19.69 3.20 2.09
C SER A 84 -19.50 1.80 2.70
N LEU A 85 -20.30 0.82 2.25
CA LEU A 85 -20.07 -0.60 2.51
C LEU A 85 -18.62 -1.01 2.20
N SER A 86 -18.07 -0.47 1.12
CA SER A 86 -16.69 -0.75 0.69
C SER A 86 -15.62 -0.20 1.63
N ASP A 87 -15.91 0.83 2.41
CA ASP A 87 -14.96 1.44 3.34
C ASP A 87 -14.98 0.79 4.73
N THR A 88 -15.74 -0.31 4.89
CA THR A 88 -15.80 -1.05 6.14
C THR A 88 -14.44 -1.64 6.48
N PRO A 89 -13.85 -1.30 7.66
CA PRO A 89 -12.56 -1.81 8.08
C PRO A 89 -12.50 -3.33 8.05
N GLY A 90 -11.43 -3.86 7.48
CA GLY A 90 -11.18 -5.30 7.39
C GLY A 90 -11.84 -6.01 6.21
N LEU A 91 -13.02 -5.59 5.76
CA LEU A 91 -13.71 -6.25 4.63
C LEU A 91 -12.95 -6.12 3.31
N ALA A 92 -12.27 -5.00 3.09
CA ALA A 92 -11.44 -4.78 1.91
C ALA A 92 -10.40 -5.88 1.69
N THR A 93 -9.85 -6.44 2.78
CA THR A 93 -8.82 -7.48 2.75
C THR A 93 -9.31 -8.76 2.08
N PHE A 94 -10.63 -9.03 2.14
CA PHE A 94 -11.23 -10.23 1.54
C PHE A 94 -11.47 -10.12 0.03
N GLY A 95 -11.50 -8.91 -0.56
CA GLY A 95 -11.57 -8.70 -2.02
C GLY A 95 -12.94 -8.91 -2.67
N PHE A 96 -14.05 -8.93 -1.91
CA PHE A 96 -15.39 -9.15 -2.45
C PHE A 96 -16.21 -7.87 -2.67
N LEU A 97 -15.75 -6.72 -2.22
CA LEU A 97 -16.54 -5.48 -2.24
C LEU A 97 -16.31 -4.62 -3.49
N GLU A 98 -15.31 -4.91 -4.27
CA GLU A 98 -15.06 -4.22 -5.54
C GLU A 98 -15.72 -4.99 -6.67
N ASN A 99 -16.89 -4.49 -7.06
CA ASN A 99 -17.72 -5.12 -8.06
C ASN A 99 -17.86 -4.26 -9.32
N THR A 100 -16.89 -3.35 -9.53
CA THR A 100 -16.73 -2.56 -10.74
C THR A 100 -15.41 -2.95 -11.39
N ASP A 101 -15.46 -3.36 -12.64
CA ASP A 101 -14.27 -3.70 -13.38
C ASP A 101 -13.47 -2.45 -13.76
N THR A 102 -12.18 -2.66 -13.93
CA THR A 102 -11.17 -1.68 -14.33
C THR A 102 -10.61 -2.05 -15.69
N LEU A 103 -9.87 -1.17 -16.35
CA LEU A 103 -9.20 -1.51 -17.61
C LEU A 103 -8.23 -2.68 -17.42
N LEU A 104 -7.44 -2.63 -16.34
CA LEU A 104 -6.47 -3.65 -15.98
C LEU A 104 -6.76 -4.15 -14.56
N MET A 105 -6.63 -5.46 -14.34
CA MET A 105 -6.58 -6.04 -13.00
C MET A 105 -5.21 -5.75 -12.38
N GLY A 106 -5.19 -4.97 -11.31
CA GLY A 106 -3.97 -4.37 -10.82
C GLY A 106 -3.40 -4.94 -9.53
N THR A 107 -2.61 -4.13 -8.89
CA THR A 107 -1.84 -4.45 -7.68
C THR A 107 -2.16 -3.52 -6.52
N THR A 108 -2.81 -2.41 -6.82
CA THR A 108 -3.35 -1.48 -5.83
C THR A 108 -4.86 -1.66 -5.80
N GLY A 109 -5.47 -1.50 -4.65
CA GLY A 109 -6.88 -1.79 -4.52
C GLY A 109 -7.14 -3.24 -4.08
N ARG A 110 -8.36 -3.70 -4.28
CA ARG A 110 -8.90 -4.90 -3.65
C ARG A 110 -8.85 -6.13 -4.56
N ASN A 111 -8.87 -5.93 -5.88
CA ASN A 111 -8.69 -6.97 -6.90
C ASN A 111 -7.20 -7.13 -7.27
N ARG A 112 -6.39 -7.57 -6.31
CA ARG A 112 -4.94 -7.66 -6.51
C ARG A 112 -4.54 -8.93 -7.24
N VAL A 113 -3.51 -8.80 -8.08
CA VAL A 113 -2.66 -9.92 -8.46
C VAL A 113 -1.94 -10.40 -7.19
N GLY A 114 -2.12 -11.66 -6.82
CA GLY A 114 -1.71 -12.15 -5.51
C GLY A 114 -0.21 -12.40 -5.37
N ASP A 115 0.50 -12.62 -6.46
CA ASP A 115 1.88 -13.12 -6.49
C ASP A 115 2.87 -12.24 -7.26
N GLU A 116 2.42 -11.08 -7.75
CA GLU A 116 3.27 -10.12 -8.42
C GLU A 116 2.98 -8.68 -7.96
N ALA A 117 4.02 -7.97 -7.53
CA ALA A 117 3.89 -6.59 -7.09
C ALA A 117 3.98 -5.62 -8.26
N ARG A 118 3.09 -4.63 -8.30
CA ARG A 118 3.12 -3.53 -9.29
C ARG A 118 3.04 -4.01 -10.75
N ALA A 119 2.26 -5.03 -10.99
CA ALA A 119 1.89 -5.49 -12.33
C ALA A 119 0.37 -5.48 -12.48
N ALA A 120 -0.13 -5.13 -13.65
CA ALA A 120 -1.55 -5.17 -13.96
C ALA A 120 -1.77 -5.86 -15.31
N TYR A 121 -2.78 -6.71 -15.37
CA TYR A 121 -3.13 -7.54 -16.53
C TYR A 121 -4.48 -7.14 -17.09
N GLY A 122 -4.65 -7.30 -18.39
CA GLY A 122 -5.86 -6.91 -19.10
C GLY A 122 -7.14 -7.50 -18.49
N LEU A 123 -8.10 -6.62 -18.16
CA LEU A 123 -9.44 -6.99 -17.72
C LEU A 123 -10.45 -6.45 -18.75
N ILE A 124 -11.00 -5.23 -18.59
CA ILE A 124 -11.82 -4.61 -19.65
C ILE A 124 -10.97 -4.34 -20.90
N ALA A 125 -9.71 -3.91 -20.72
CA ALA A 125 -8.78 -3.80 -21.85
C ALA A 125 -8.20 -5.17 -22.19
N GLU A 126 -8.17 -5.49 -23.48
CA GLU A 126 -7.45 -6.66 -24.02
C GLU A 126 -5.97 -6.34 -24.24
N SER A 127 -5.66 -5.07 -24.54
CA SER A 127 -4.27 -4.61 -24.73
C SER A 127 -4.06 -3.17 -24.32
N VAL A 128 -2.80 -2.83 -24.04
CA VAL A 128 -2.32 -1.49 -23.77
C VAL A 128 -1.08 -1.20 -24.61
N GLU A 129 -1.08 -0.07 -25.31
CA GLU A 129 0.03 0.42 -26.12
C GLU A 129 0.47 1.78 -25.61
N CYS A 130 1.68 1.90 -25.09
CA CYS A 130 2.24 3.15 -24.57
C CYS A 130 3.34 3.69 -25.47
N ALA A 131 3.40 5.00 -25.61
CA ALA A 131 4.56 5.66 -26.22
C ALA A 131 5.82 5.42 -25.35
N GLU A 132 7.00 5.40 -25.97
CA GLU A 132 8.27 5.12 -25.31
C GLU A 132 8.55 6.11 -24.15
N ASP A 133 8.17 7.37 -24.31
CA ASP A 133 8.29 8.43 -23.30
C ASP A 133 7.13 8.45 -22.29
N LEU A 134 6.19 7.51 -22.41
CA LEU A 134 4.96 7.42 -21.60
C LEU A 134 4.12 8.71 -21.62
N ALA A 135 4.23 9.55 -22.66
CA ALA A 135 3.38 10.73 -22.79
C ALA A 135 1.92 10.38 -23.10
N ARG A 136 1.68 9.18 -23.63
CA ARG A 136 0.35 8.66 -23.92
C ARG A 136 0.32 7.14 -23.86
N CYS A 137 -0.86 6.60 -23.52
CA CYS A 137 -1.17 5.17 -23.69
C CYS A 137 -2.56 5.01 -24.31
N ASP A 138 -2.70 4.05 -25.20
CA ASP A 138 -3.95 3.59 -25.78
C ASP A 138 -4.35 2.27 -25.14
N PHE A 139 -5.62 2.14 -24.79
CA PHE A 139 -6.20 0.90 -24.27
C PHE A 139 -7.26 0.42 -25.26
N THR A 140 -7.14 -0.80 -25.73
CA THR A 140 -8.14 -1.45 -26.58
C THR A 140 -9.05 -2.30 -25.74
N LEU A 141 -10.37 -2.04 -25.79
CA LEU A 141 -11.35 -2.70 -24.93
C LEU A 141 -11.85 -4.01 -25.58
N ARG A 142 -12.13 -5.00 -24.72
CA ARG A 142 -12.73 -6.28 -25.15
C ARG A 142 -14.14 -6.06 -25.69
N GLU A 143 -14.49 -6.78 -26.73
CA GLU A 143 -15.81 -6.72 -27.34
C GLU A 143 -16.90 -7.27 -26.43
N GLU A 144 -16.58 -8.29 -25.64
CA GLU A 144 -17.48 -8.96 -24.72
C GLU A 144 -17.73 -8.20 -23.42
N ALA A 145 -16.96 -7.15 -23.09
CA ALA A 145 -17.11 -6.40 -21.86
C ALA A 145 -18.50 -5.74 -21.73
N ARG A 146 -19.19 -5.98 -20.61
CA ARG A 146 -20.58 -5.56 -20.36
C ARG A 146 -20.80 -5.11 -18.93
N PHE A 147 -21.72 -4.15 -18.74
CA PHE A 147 -22.34 -3.88 -17.45
C PHE A 147 -23.39 -4.95 -17.08
N HIS A 148 -23.85 -4.95 -15.83
CA HIS A 148 -24.83 -5.94 -15.36
C HIS A 148 -26.19 -5.88 -16.06
N ASP A 149 -26.52 -4.78 -16.71
CA ASP A 149 -27.73 -4.61 -17.51
C ASP A 149 -27.55 -5.08 -18.99
N GLY A 150 -26.37 -5.56 -19.32
CA GLY A 150 -26.02 -6.06 -20.66
C GLY A 150 -25.51 -4.99 -21.63
N HIS A 151 -25.49 -3.71 -21.26
CA HIS A 151 -24.90 -2.68 -22.12
C HIS A 151 -23.40 -2.93 -22.30
N PRO A 152 -22.87 -2.80 -23.54
CA PRO A 152 -21.45 -2.95 -23.79
C PRO A 152 -20.66 -1.81 -23.15
N ILE A 153 -19.50 -2.14 -22.56
CA ILE A 153 -18.56 -1.14 -22.07
C ILE A 153 -17.80 -0.56 -23.26
N ARG A 154 -17.81 0.75 -23.40
CA ARG A 154 -17.20 1.49 -24.51
C ARG A 154 -16.16 2.50 -24.02
N ALA A 155 -15.33 2.98 -24.93
CA ALA A 155 -14.34 4.02 -24.65
C ALA A 155 -14.96 5.31 -24.10
N GLU A 156 -16.20 5.62 -24.46
CA GLU A 156 -16.92 6.77 -23.89
C GLU A 156 -17.25 6.61 -22.40
N ASP A 157 -17.50 5.37 -21.92
CA ASP A 157 -17.70 5.11 -20.49
C ASP A 157 -16.41 5.33 -19.70
N VAL A 158 -15.27 4.95 -20.28
CA VAL A 158 -13.94 5.17 -19.67
C VAL A 158 -13.63 6.68 -19.58
N VAL A 159 -13.85 7.43 -20.65
CA VAL A 159 -13.66 8.90 -20.67
C VAL A 159 -14.63 9.58 -19.70
N PHE A 160 -15.88 9.13 -19.62
CA PHE A 160 -16.85 9.60 -18.65
C PHE A 160 -16.39 9.33 -17.22
N SER A 161 -15.92 8.11 -16.94
CA SER A 161 -15.43 7.70 -15.62
C SER A 161 -14.28 8.58 -15.15
N PHE A 162 -13.30 8.81 -16.01
CA PHE A 162 -12.18 9.70 -15.74
C PHE A 162 -12.66 11.10 -15.32
N ARG A 163 -13.58 11.69 -16.07
CA ARG A 163 -14.10 13.06 -15.80
C ARG A 163 -14.90 13.11 -14.51
N ILE A 164 -15.88 12.21 -14.34
CA ILE A 164 -16.78 12.28 -13.19
C ILE A 164 -16.05 11.97 -11.88
N LEU A 165 -15.08 11.06 -11.88
CA LEU A 165 -14.26 10.77 -10.71
C LEU A 165 -13.35 11.94 -10.35
N GLN A 166 -12.78 12.62 -11.33
CA GLN A 166 -11.93 13.78 -11.13
C GLN A 166 -12.72 15.00 -10.62
N GLU A 167 -13.93 15.24 -11.17
CA GLU A 167 -14.75 16.42 -10.88
C GLU A 167 -15.64 16.26 -9.65
N LYS A 168 -16.25 15.08 -9.46
CA LYS A 168 -17.28 14.80 -8.45
C LYS A 168 -16.94 13.66 -7.50
N GLY A 169 -15.87 12.92 -7.77
CA GLY A 169 -15.44 11.78 -6.95
C GLY A 169 -14.78 12.22 -5.64
N HIS A 170 -14.50 11.22 -4.79
CA HIS A 170 -13.71 11.43 -3.58
C HIS A 170 -12.37 12.11 -3.95
N PRO A 171 -11.86 13.08 -3.18
CA PRO A 171 -10.62 13.84 -3.48
C PRO A 171 -9.40 12.96 -3.80
N ARG A 172 -9.36 11.71 -3.33
CA ARG A 172 -8.31 10.74 -3.70
C ARG A 172 -8.19 10.57 -5.22
N TYR A 173 -9.30 10.63 -5.96
CA TYR A 173 -9.29 10.46 -7.42
C TYR A 173 -8.70 11.68 -8.12
N SER A 174 -9.05 12.88 -7.71
CA SER A 174 -8.46 14.10 -8.28
C SER A 174 -6.94 14.17 -8.02
N LEU A 175 -6.48 13.71 -6.85
CA LEU A 175 -5.06 13.60 -6.54
C LEU A 175 -4.35 12.53 -7.39
N GLN A 176 -4.93 11.33 -7.52
CA GLN A 176 -4.35 10.23 -8.30
C GLN A 176 -4.35 10.52 -9.81
N LEU A 177 -5.46 11.06 -10.32
CA LEU A 177 -5.66 11.36 -11.74
C LEU A 177 -5.12 12.74 -12.17
N GLY A 178 -4.62 13.56 -11.24
CA GLY A 178 -4.12 14.91 -11.51
C GLY A 178 -2.93 15.01 -12.47
N ARG A 179 -2.33 13.86 -12.85
CA ARG A 179 -1.27 13.77 -13.87
C ARG A 179 -1.78 13.32 -15.23
N VAL A 180 -3.07 13.06 -15.34
CA VAL A 180 -3.72 12.74 -16.60
C VAL A 180 -4.28 14.02 -17.16
N ASP A 181 -3.64 14.53 -18.20
CA ASP A 181 -4.04 15.79 -18.85
C ASP A 181 -5.36 15.62 -19.60
N LYS A 182 -5.55 14.45 -20.23
CA LYS A 182 -6.69 14.22 -21.11
C LYS A 182 -6.96 12.72 -21.28
N ALA A 183 -8.25 12.38 -21.33
CA ALA A 183 -8.74 11.10 -21.86
C ALA A 183 -9.64 11.36 -23.06
N GLU A 184 -9.48 10.61 -24.14
CA GLU A 184 -10.26 10.76 -25.37
C GLU A 184 -10.63 9.43 -26.02
N THR A 185 -11.83 9.39 -26.59
CA THR A 185 -12.31 8.26 -27.40
C THR A 185 -11.71 8.36 -28.79
N MET A 186 -10.89 7.37 -29.15
CA MET A 186 -10.34 7.26 -30.50
C MET A 186 -11.30 6.49 -31.43
N GLU A 187 -11.81 5.38 -30.92
CA GLU A 187 -12.78 4.49 -31.56
C GLU A 187 -13.72 3.94 -30.48
N PRO A 188 -14.83 3.28 -30.80
CA PRO A 188 -15.78 2.76 -29.82
C PRO A 188 -15.16 1.84 -28.77
N ARG A 189 -14.05 1.17 -29.09
CA ARG A 189 -13.30 0.27 -28.19
C ARG A 189 -11.86 0.73 -27.94
N ARG A 190 -11.45 1.93 -28.35
CA ARG A 190 -10.10 2.45 -28.13
C ARG A 190 -10.13 3.79 -27.41
N VAL A 191 -9.54 3.84 -26.23
CA VAL A 191 -9.41 5.05 -25.41
C VAL A 191 -7.93 5.42 -25.29
N ARG A 192 -7.64 6.72 -25.42
CA ARG A 192 -6.30 7.29 -25.26
C ARG A 192 -6.24 8.17 -24.04
N PHE A 193 -5.21 7.96 -23.24
CA PHE A 193 -4.84 8.85 -22.15
C PHE A 193 -3.55 9.60 -22.48
N HIS A 194 -3.52 10.90 -22.16
CA HIS A 194 -2.34 11.75 -22.24
C HIS A 194 -1.88 12.07 -20.83
N PHE A 195 -0.59 11.95 -20.58
CA PHE A 195 0.01 12.11 -19.25
C PHE A 195 0.94 13.30 -19.22
N GLY A 196 0.68 14.21 -18.27
CA GLY A 196 1.48 15.40 -18.00
C GLY A 196 2.65 15.15 -17.06
N GLY A 197 3.50 16.17 -16.93
CA GLY A 197 4.64 16.15 -16.01
C GLY A 197 5.81 15.27 -16.48
N GLU A 198 6.82 15.14 -15.61
CA GLU A 198 8.07 14.45 -15.93
C GLU A 198 8.09 12.98 -15.51
N HIS A 199 7.32 12.59 -14.48
CA HIS A 199 7.37 11.26 -13.86
C HIS A 199 6.11 10.44 -14.17
N ARG A 200 6.00 9.92 -15.39
CA ARG A 200 4.78 9.30 -15.95
C ARG A 200 4.68 7.79 -15.74
N ARG A 201 5.73 7.17 -15.20
CA ARG A 201 5.88 5.69 -15.18
C ARG A 201 4.76 4.95 -14.46
N ASP A 202 4.11 5.56 -13.48
CA ASP A 202 2.97 4.97 -12.77
C ASP A 202 1.61 5.36 -13.36
N ALA A 203 1.57 6.32 -14.28
CA ALA A 203 0.32 6.83 -14.84
C ALA A 203 -0.51 5.77 -15.57
N PRO A 204 0.08 4.84 -16.36
CA PRO A 204 -0.68 3.76 -17.00
C PRO A 204 -1.36 2.82 -15.99
N LEU A 205 -0.71 2.51 -14.85
CA LEU A 205 -1.37 1.76 -13.78
C LEU A 205 -2.52 2.55 -13.15
N THR A 206 -2.30 3.83 -12.91
CA THR A 206 -3.32 4.69 -12.27
C THR A 206 -4.62 4.72 -13.07
N VAL A 207 -4.54 4.90 -14.38
CA VAL A 207 -5.74 4.85 -15.25
C VAL A 207 -6.22 3.43 -15.49
N GLY A 208 -5.31 2.47 -15.56
CA GLY A 208 -5.63 1.05 -15.73
C GLY A 208 -6.44 0.48 -14.57
N GLU A 209 -6.19 0.95 -13.35
CA GLU A 209 -6.88 0.54 -12.11
C GLU A 209 -8.07 1.45 -11.75
N MET A 210 -8.41 2.42 -12.58
CA MET A 210 -9.56 3.30 -12.37
C MET A 210 -10.86 2.52 -12.63
N PRO A 211 -11.88 2.62 -11.76
CA PRO A 211 -13.17 1.98 -11.99
C PRO A 211 -13.86 2.54 -13.25
N VAL A 212 -14.41 1.65 -14.09
CA VAL A 212 -15.15 2.05 -15.29
C VAL A 212 -16.64 2.07 -14.98
N LEU A 213 -17.24 3.25 -15.07
CA LEU A 213 -18.61 3.54 -14.67
C LEU A 213 -19.55 3.68 -15.88
N PRO A 214 -20.80 3.18 -15.80
CA PRO A 214 -21.74 3.27 -16.90
C PRO A 214 -22.24 4.71 -17.11
N LYS A 215 -21.83 5.31 -18.24
CA LYS A 215 -22.23 6.69 -18.61
C LYS A 215 -23.75 6.83 -18.69
N HIS A 216 -24.44 5.86 -19.33
CA HIS A 216 -25.92 5.89 -19.48
C HIS A 216 -26.65 5.89 -18.14
N TYR A 217 -26.12 5.22 -17.10
CA TYR A 217 -26.71 5.20 -15.77
C TYR A 217 -26.46 6.51 -15.00
N TRP A 218 -25.19 6.97 -14.99
CA TRP A 218 -24.80 8.12 -14.16
C TRP A 218 -25.10 9.48 -14.80
N SER A 219 -25.36 9.56 -16.11
CA SER A 219 -25.76 10.82 -16.76
C SER A 219 -27.14 11.32 -16.33
N GLU A 220 -27.98 10.43 -15.80
CA GLU A 220 -29.35 10.72 -15.38
C GLU A 220 -29.51 10.77 -13.84
N ARG A 221 -28.42 10.66 -13.10
CA ARG A 221 -28.40 10.57 -11.62
C ARG A 221 -27.41 11.54 -11.02
N ASP A 222 -27.66 11.96 -9.78
CA ASP A 222 -26.65 12.70 -9.03
C ASP A 222 -25.56 11.74 -8.53
N PHE A 223 -24.35 11.92 -9.08
CA PHE A 223 -23.21 11.09 -8.71
C PHE A 223 -22.80 11.24 -7.24
N GLN A 224 -23.05 12.39 -6.62
CA GLN A 224 -22.70 12.70 -5.24
C GLN A 224 -23.78 12.29 -4.23
N GLU A 225 -24.88 11.74 -4.69
CA GLU A 225 -25.93 11.24 -3.81
C GLU A 225 -25.45 9.99 -3.05
N SER A 226 -25.58 10.05 -1.72
CA SER A 226 -25.36 8.92 -0.82
C SER A 226 -26.64 8.16 -0.61
N GLY A 227 -26.63 6.84 -0.75
CA GLY A 227 -27.83 6.03 -0.58
C GLY A 227 -27.56 4.53 -0.57
N LEU A 228 -28.62 3.77 -0.32
CA LEU A 228 -28.59 2.31 -0.25
C LEU A 228 -29.16 1.63 -1.51
N GLU A 229 -29.44 2.41 -2.56
CA GLU A 229 -29.74 1.85 -3.87
C GLU A 229 -28.43 1.30 -4.49
N PRO A 230 -28.38 0.01 -4.86
CA PRO A 230 -27.18 -0.55 -5.47
C PRO A 230 -26.90 0.11 -6.83
N PRO A 231 -25.71 0.66 -7.03
CA PRO A 231 -25.35 1.22 -8.33
C PRO A 231 -25.20 0.13 -9.39
N LEU A 232 -25.40 0.49 -10.67
CA LEU A 232 -25.13 -0.38 -11.79
C LEU A 232 -23.61 -0.60 -11.92
N LEU A 233 -23.19 -1.86 -11.93
CA LEU A 233 -21.79 -2.30 -11.93
C LEU A 233 -21.49 -3.25 -13.08
N SER A 234 -20.28 -3.79 -13.14
CA SER A 234 -19.82 -4.71 -14.19
C SER A 234 -19.15 -5.99 -13.66
N GLY A 235 -18.79 -6.03 -12.38
CA GLY A 235 -17.92 -7.06 -11.80
C GLY A 235 -18.62 -8.38 -11.43
N PRO A 236 -17.89 -9.30 -10.78
CA PRO A 236 -18.35 -10.68 -10.53
C PRO A 236 -19.49 -10.81 -9.51
N TYR A 237 -19.73 -9.79 -8.69
CA TYR A 237 -20.82 -9.76 -7.71
C TYR A 237 -21.68 -8.51 -7.86
N LYS A 238 -22.93 -8.62 -7.40
CA LYS A 238 -23.84 -7.49 -7.21
C LYS A 238 -24.46 -7.53 -5.84
N VAL A 239 -24.81 -6.38 -5.27
CA VAL A 239 -25.55 -6.28 -4.02
C VAL A 239 -26.98 -6.75 -4.29
N ALA A 240 -27.44 -7.78 -3.55
CA ALA A 240 -28.76 -8.37 -3.69
C ALA A 240 -29.72 -7.98 -2.56
N GLU A 241 -29.21 -7.86 -1.33
CA GLU A 241 -30.00 -7.54 -0.15
C GLU A 241 -29.22 -6.55 0.73
N VAL A 242 -29.92 -5.60 1.30
CA VAL A 242 -29.35 -4.64 2.26
C VAL A 242 -30.31 -4.46 3.42
N GLU A 243 -29.81 -4.67 4.63
CA GLU A 243 -30.44 -4.21 5.86
C GLU A 243 -29.54 -3.09 6.43
N PRO A 244 -29.99 -1.83 6.42
CA PRO A 244 -29.14 -0.69 6.74
C PRO A 244 -28.39 -0.85 8.06
N GLY A 245 -27.06 -0.72 8.01
CA GLY A 245 -26.16 -0.82 9.16
C GLY A 245 -26.09 -2.19 9.85
N ARG A 246 -26.76 -3.22 9.32
CA ARG A 246 -26.83 -4.55 9.92
C ARG A 246 -26.32 -5.66 9.01
N LYS A 247 -26.71 -5.66 7.75
CA LYS A 247 -26.42 -6.76 6.83
C LYS A 247 -26.32 -6.31 5.39
N ALA A 248 -25.42 -6.91 4.65
CA ALA A 248 -25.38 -6.83 3.19
C ALA A 248 -25.17 -8.24 2.60
N VAL A 249 -25.82 -8.52 1.48
CA VAL A 249 -25.67 -9.78 0.76
C VAL A 249 -25.24 -9.48 -0.67
N LEU A 250 -24.12 -10.04 -1.07
CA LEU A 250 -23.65 -10.04 -2.44
C LEU A 250 -24.00 -11.38 -3.09
N THR A 251 -24.47 -11.35 -4.34
CA THR A 251 -24.70 -12.55 -5.15
C THR A 251 -23.80 -12.55 -6.36
N ARG A 252 -23.25 -13.72 -6.70
CA ARG A 252 -22.42 -13.89 -7.88
C ARG A 252 -23.25 -13.69 -9.16
N VAL A 253 -22.71 -12.95 -10.09
CA VAL A 253 -23.27 -12.76 -11.42
C VAL A 253 -22.89 -13.98 -12.26
N LYS A 254 -23.83 -14.92 -12.45
CA LYS A 254 -23.55 -16.19 -13.16
C LYS A 254 -23.08 -15.97 -14.59
N GLU A 255 -23.67 -14.98 -15.26
CA GLU A 255 -23.32 -14.57 -16.64
C GLU A 255 -22.32 -13.41 -16.67
N TYR A 256 -21.46 -13.31 -15.66
CA TYR A 256 -20.39 -12.31 -15.65
C TYR A 256 -19.54 -12.44 -16.92
N TRP A 257 -19.43 -11.36 -17.69
CA TRP A 257 -18.77 -11.34 -18.99
C TRP A 257 -17.29 -11.79 -18.92
N GLY A 258 -16.61 -11.42 -17.84
CA GLY A 258 -15.18 -11.70 -17.65
C GLY A 258 -14.87 -13.01 -16.90
N ARG A 259 -15.85 -13.89 -16.65
CA ARG A 259 -15.69 -15.10 -15.82
C ARG A 259 -14.62 -16.07 -16.32
N ASP A 260 -14.47 -16.17 -17.65
CA ASP A 260 -13.57 -17.13 -18.29
C ASP A 260 -12.20 -16.51 -18.66
N LEU A 261 -11.99 -15.21 -18.37
CA LEU A 261 -10.71 -14.55 -18.60
C LEU A 261 -9.61 -15.14 -17.70
N PRO A 262 -8.37 -15.26 -18.20
CA PRO A 262 -7.25 -15.78 -17.42
C PRO A 262 -7.09 -15.14 -16.03
N VAL A 263 -7.33 -13.83 -15.92
CA VAL A 263 -7.25 -13.06 -14.66
C VAL A 263 -8.34 -13.43 -13.64
N ASN A 264 -9.44 -14.05 -14.08
CA ASN A 264 -10.60 -14.39 -13.23
C ASN A 264 -10.80 -15.89 -13.04
N LYS A 265 -10.17 -16.73 -13.87
CA LYS A 265 -10.29 -18.18 -13.77
C LYS A 265 -9.86 -18.68 -12.40
N GLY A 266 -10.65 -19.55 -11.78
CA GLY A 266 -10.41 -20.07 -10.43
C GLY A 266 -10.71 -19.07 -9.28
N ARG A 267 -11.35 -17.94 -9.56
CA ARG A 267 -11.69 -16.90 -8.58
C ARG A 267 -13.20 -16.69 -8.49
N TYR A 268 -13.66 -16.00 -7.42
CA TYR A 268 -15.08 -15.65 -7.20
C TYR A 268 -15.98 -16.87 -7.20
N ASN A 269 -15.64 -17.85 -6.36
CA ASN A 269 -16.25 -19.17 -6.40
C ASN A 269 -17.56 -19.27 -5.61
N PHE A 270 -17.81 -18.41 -4.62
CA PHE A 270 -19.04 -18.43 -3.81
C PHE A 270 -20.23 -17.85 -4.56
N ASP A 271 -21.40 -18.48 -4.44
CA ASP A 271 -22.65 -17.94 -5.01
C ASP A 271 -23.16 -16.74 -4.21
N ARG A 272 -22.91 -16.74 -2.89
CA ARG A 272 -23.33 -15.66 -2.00
C ARG A 272 -22.19 -15.29 -1.05
N VAL A 273 -22.07 -13.97 -0.79
CA VAL A 273 -21.24 -13.44 0.29
C VAL A 273 -22.16 -12.66 1.22
N VAL A 274 -22.33 -13.13 2.43
CA VAL A 274 -23.17 -12.51 3.46
C VAL A 274 -22.27 -11.77 4.43
N ILE A 275 -22.58 -10.51 4.70
CA ILE A 275 -21.80 -9.64 5.60
C ILE A 275 -22.73 -9.19 6.72
N ASP A 276 -22.48 -9.67 7.93
CA ASP A 276 -23.19 -9.25 9.14
C ASP A 276 -22.34 -8.23 9.92
N PHE A 277 -22.99 -7.15 10.39
CA PHE A 277 -22.29 -6.03 11.02
C PHE A 277 -22.34 -6.10 12.54
N TYR A 278 -21.18 -5.99 13.15
CA TYR A 278 -20.97 -5.96 14.60
C TYR A 278 -20.41 -4.60 15.02
N ARG A 279 -20.95 -4.04 16.13
CA ARG A 279 -20.47 -2.78 16.68
C ARG A 279 -19.31 -2.96 17.67
N ASP A 280 -19.24 -4.14 18.28
CA ASP A 280 -18.24 -4.48 19.29
C ASP A 280 -17.41 -5.67 18.83
N ALA A 281 -16.08 -5.55 18.93
CA ALA A 281 -15.14 -6.56 18.47
C ALA A 281 -15.17 -7.85 19.30
N GLN A 282 -15.49 -7.74 20.61
CA GLN A 282 -15.59 -8.93 21.47
C GLN A 282 -16.85 -9.72 21.13
N VAL A 283 -17.98 -9.02 20.91
CA VAL A 283 -19.24 -9.65 20.47
C VAL A 283 -19.05 -10.32 19.12
N ALA A 284 -18.36 -9.66 18.19
CA ALA A 284 -18.02 -10.26 16.90
C ALA A 284 -17.20 -11.56 17.07
N PHE A 285 -16.21 -11.55 17.95
CA PHE A 285 -15.38 -12.74 18.19
C PHE A 285 -16.19 -13.90 18.82
N GLU A 286 -17.13 -13.61 19.73
CA GLU A 286 -18.07 -14.63 20.24
C GLU A 286 -18.97 -15.19 19.14
N GLY A 287 -19.47 -14.33 18.23
CA GLY A 287 -20.20 -14.76 17.04
C GLY A 287 -19.39 -15.70 16.14
N PHE A 288 -18.08 -15.42 15.94
CA PHE A 288 -17.19 -16.33 15.22
C PHE A 288 -17.10 -17.71 15.90
N LYS A 289 -16.92 -17.75 17.22
CA LYS A 289 -16.86 -19.01 17.97
C LYS A 289 -18.17 -19.80 17.92
N ALA A 290 -19.29 -19.09 17.82
CA ALA A 290 -20.63 -19.67 17.64
C ALA A 290 -20.91 -20.13 16.19
N GLY A 291 -20.06 -19.80 15.22
CA GLY A 291 -20.26 -20.13 13.81
C GLY A 291 -21.24 -19.21 13.08
N GLU A 292 -21.45 -17.99 13.56
CA GLU A 292 -22.31 -17.01 12.90
C GLU A 292 -21.70 -16.48 11.60
N TYR A 293 -20.37 -16.43 11.52
CA TYR A 293 -19.62 -16.14 10.29
C TYR A 293 -18.36 -17.01 10.16
N ASP A 294 -17.78 -17.08 8.98
CA ASP A 294 -16.90 -18.16 8.58
C ASP A 294 -15.42 -17.85 8.70
N ILE A 295 -15.02 -16.60 8.47
CA ILE A 295 -13.61 -16.19 8.48
C ILE A 295 -13.44 -14.99 9.41
N HIS A 296 -12.57 -15.13 10.40
CA HIS A 296 -12.17 -14.06 11.31
C HIS A 296 -10.74 -13.60 11.03
N TYR A 297 -10.59 -12.33 10.66
CA TYR A 297 -9.31 -11.66 10.56
C TYR A 297 -9.02 -10.93 11.88
N ASP A 298 -8.04 -11.38 12.66
CA ASP A 298 -7.79 -10.85 13.99
C ASP A 298 -6.73 -9.74 14.00
N TYR A 299 -7.17 -8.52 14.22
CA TYR A 299 -6.29 -7.35 14.39
C TYR A 299 -5.77 -7.17 15.81
N ILE A 300 -6.28 -7.91 16.79
CA ILE A 300 -6.01 -7.70 18.21
C ILE A 300 -4.98 -8.73 18.69
N ALA A 301 -3.73 -8.29 18.88
CA ALA A 301 -2.64 -9.17 19.32
C ALA A 301 -2.97 -9.95 20.63
N LYS A 302 -3.64 -9.31 21.58
CA LYS A 302 -4.08 -9.95 22.82
C LYS A 302 -5.10 -11.06 22.59
N HIS A 303 -6.07 -10.87 21.67
CA HIS A 303 -7.02 -11.92 21.29
C HIS A 303 -6.30 -13.09 20.64
N TRP A 304 -5.47 -12.79 19.64
CA TRP A 304 -4.68 -13.82 18.95
C TRP A 304 -3.83 -14.64 19.88
N ALA A 305 -3.22 -14.04 20.88
CA ALA A 305 -2.36 -14.75 21.84
C ALA A 305 -3.15 -15.58 22.85
N ASN A 306 -4.34 -15.12 23.33
CA ASN A 306 -4.93 -15.65 24.55
C ASN A 306 -6.39 -16.11 24.45
N ALA A 307 -7.12 -15.79 23.34
CA ALA A 307 -8.56 -16.02 23.27
C ALA A 307 -8.95 -17.24 22.41
N TYR A 308 -7.98 -17.90 21.80
CA TYR A 308 -8.19 -19.06 20.90
C TYR A 308 -8.11 -20.39 21.64
N ASP A 309 -8.85 -20.52 22.74
CA ASP A 309 -9.10 -21.77 23.45
C ASP A 309 -10.60 -21.99 23.56
N PHE A 310 -11.18 -22.68 22.57
CA PHE A 310 -12.60 -22.99 22.52
C PHE A 310 -12.88 -24.31 21.78
N PRO A 311 -14.03 -24.97 22.05
CA PRO A 311 -14.27 -26.35 21.59
C PRO A 311 -14.09 -26.57 20.09
N ALA A 312 -14.63 -25.68 19.24
CA ALA A 312 -14.56 -25.87 17.79
C ALA A 312 -13.12 -25.82 17.25
N LEU A 313 -12.22 -25.02 17.85
CA LEU A 313 -10.82 -25.01 17.49
C LEU A 313 -10.11 -26.28 17.97
N ASN A 314 -10.36 -26.69 19.23
CA ASN A 314 -9.73 -27.87 19.84
C ASN A 314 -10.17 -29.17 19.14
N GLU A 315 -11.39 -29.23 18.63
CA GLU A 315 -11.94 -30.32 17.83
C GLU A 315 -11.49 -30.28 16.35
N GLY A 316 -10.77 -29.26 15.92
CA GLY A 316 -10.27 -29.11 14.56
C GLY A 316 -11.30 -28.62 13.53
N ARG A 317 -12.53 -28.24 13.97
CA ARG A 317 -13.58 -27.66 13.11
C ARG A 317 -13.27 -26.21 12.70
N VAL A 318 -12.47 -25.52 13.49
CA VAL A 318 -11.89 -24.21 13.16
C VAL A 318 -10.41 -24.40 12.93
N LYS A 319 -9.88 -23.78 11.90
CA LYS A 319 -8.44 -23.66 11.62
C LYS A 319 -7.96 -22.27 12.02
N ARG A 320 -6.69 -22.17 12.40
CA ARG A 320 -6.01 -20.93 12.75
C ARG A 320 -4.62 -20.92 12.15
N ALA A 321 -4.24 -19.83 11.49
CA ALA A 321 -2.92 -19.71 10.90
C ALA A 321 -2.41 -18.26 10.89
N GLU A 322 -1.09 -18.15 10.99
CA GLU A 322 -0.35 -16.94 10.62
C GLU A 322 0.11 -17.12 9.17
N ILE A 323 -0.44 -16.33 8.28
CA ILE A 323 -0.18 -16.43 6.84
C ILE A 323 0.81 -15.33 6.45
N PRO A 324 2.09 -15.66 6.17
CA PRO A 324 3.10 -14.68 5.79
C PRO A 324 2.70 -13.89 4.55
N HIS A 325 3.05 -12.60 4.51
CA HIS A 325 2.85 -11.75 3.34
C HIS A 325 4.04 -10.80 3.10
N GLN A 326 4.13 -10.26 1.88
CA GLN A 326 5.11 -9.26 1.46
C GLN A 326 4.44 -7.92 1.12
N ILE A 327 3.27 -7.67 1.69
CA ILE A 327 2.55 -6.41 1.50
C ILE A 327 3.33 -5.32 2.25
N PRO A 328 3.81 -4.27 1.57
CA PRO A 328 4.46 -3.15 2.24
C PRO A 328 3.57 -2.61 3.35
N GLN A 329 4.16 -2.37 4.50
CA GLN A 329 3.46 -1.84 5.65
C GLN A 329 3.66 -0.33 5.74
N GLY A 330 2.67 0.37 6.27
CA GLY A 330 2.78 1.81 6.47
C GLY A 330 3.86 2.16 7.50
N THR A 331 4.50 3.31 7.33
CA THR A 331 5.47 3.86 8.28
C THR A 331 4.75 4.39 9.50
N GLN A 332 4.56 3.55 10.49
CA GLN A 332 4.00 3.97 11.78
C GLN A 332 5.12 4.49 12.68
N ALA A 333 4.95 5.71 13.24
CA ALA A 333 5.97 6.33 14.06
C ALA A 333 5.41 7.41 15.00
N PHE A 334 6.21 7.80 15.98
CA PHE A 334 6.12 9.13 16.57
C PHE A 334 6.86 10.11 15.66
N PHE A 335 6.13 11.08 15.09
CA PHE A 335 6.68 12.12 14.24
C PHE A 335 6.92 13.39 15.07
N PHE A 336 8.15 13.88 15.08
CA PHE A 336 8.52 15.15 15.71
C PHE A 336 8.17 16.31 14.77
N ASN A 337 7.59 17.38 15.29
CA ASN A 337 7.35 18.59 14.51
C ASN A 337 8.58 19.51 14.58
N LEU A 338 9.42 19.45 13.55
CA LEU A 338 10.67 20.22 13.46
C LEU A 338 10.45 21.73 13.33
N ARG A 339 9.19 22.17 13.08
CA ARG A 339 8.82 23.61 13.05
C ARG A 339 8.80 24.22 14.45
N ARG A 340 8.88 23.37 15.49
CA ARG A 340 8.84 23.77 16.90
C ARG A 340 10.13 23.42 17.62
N GLU A 341 10.66 24.38 18.37
CA GLU A 341 11.69 24.07 19.36
C GLU A 341 11.13 23.16 20.46
N PRO A 342 11.92 22.20 20.94
CA PRO A 342 13.33 21.95 20.60
C PRO A 342 13.53 20.80 19.58
N PHE A 343 12.53 20.50 18.75
CA PHE A 343 12.58 19.34 17.86
C PHE A 343 13.39 19.58 16.57
N ASP A 344 13.81 20.80 16.28
CA ASP A 344 14.82 21.13 15.27
C ASP A 344 16.20 20.54 15.61
N ASP A 345 16.53 20.41 16.91
CA ASP A 345 17.79 19.78 17.35
C ASP A 345 17.73 18.25 17.30
N ARG A 346 18.54 17.68 16.40
CA ARG A 346 18.65 16.21 16.25
C ARG A 346 19.05 15.49 17.56
N ARG A 347 19.82 16.13 18.43
CA ARG A 347 20.25 15.53 19.72
C ARG A 347 19.08 15.31 20.65
N VAL A 348 18.12 16.23 20.66
CA VAL A 348 16.86 16.10 21.44
C VAL A 348 16.03 14.93 20.87
N ARG A 349 15.81 14.89 19.56
CA ARG A 349 15.04 13.79 18.93
C ARG A 349 15.68 12.43 19.20
N LYS A 350 17.02 12.33 19.10
CA LYS A 350 17.76 11.11 19.41
C LYS A 350 17.63 10.72 20.88
N ALA A 351 17.68 11.68 21.80
CA ALA A 351 17.50 11.45 23.22
C ALA A 351 16.11 10.88 23.53
N LEU A 352 15.05 11.46 22.96
CA LEU A 352 13.68 10.96 23.11
C LEU A 352 13.51 9.54 22.53
N GLY A 353 14.16 9.24 21.41
CA GLY A 353 14.18 7.90 20.82
C GLY A 353 14.85 6.85 21.71
N LEU A 354 15.90 7.22 22.46
CA LEU A 354 16.55 6.33 23.43
C LEU A 354 15.63 5.95 24.60
N LEU A 355 14.63 6.77 24.91
CA LEU A 355 13.68 6.53 26.01
C LEU A 355 12.53 5.61 25.60
N PHE A 356 12.28 5.43 24.30
CA PHE A 356 11.26 4.50 23.82
C PHE A 356 11.77 3.06 23.86
N ASP A 357 11.12 2.22 24.65
CA ASP A 357 11.50 0.81 24.90
C ASP A 357 10.53 -0.12 24.17
N PHE A 358 10.86 -0.40 22.90
CA PHE A 358 10.01 -1.24 22.05
C PHE A 358 9.94 -2.69 22.59
N GLU A 359 11.04 -3.29 23.00
CA GLU A 359 11.10 -4.69 23.41
C GLU A 359 10.20 -4.94 24.64
N TRP A 360 10.21 -4.01 25.59
CA TRP A 360 9.28 -4.06 26.72
C TRP A 360 7.83 -3.87 26.26
N THR A 361 7.57 -2.91 25.39
CA THR A 361 6.24 -2.62 24.84
C THR A 361 5.71 -3.85 24.09
N ASN A 362 6.52 -4.44 23.21
CA ASN A 362 6.14 -5.61 22.44
C ASN A 362 5.84 -6.82 23.34
N LYS A 363 6.71 -7.07 24.33
CA LYS A 363 6.55 -8.19 25.27
C LYS A 363 5.35 -8.03 26.19
N GLN A 364 5.17 -6.85 26.80
CA GLN A 364 4.17 -6.65 27.85
C GLN A 364 2.79 -6.26 27.33
N ILE A 365 2.73 -5.56 26.20
CA ILE A 365 1.47 -5.03 25.65
C ILE A 365 0.99 -5.86 24.47
N PHE A 366 1.91 -6.32 23.62
CA PHE A 366 1.58 -6.98 22.36
C PHE A 366 1.90 -8.48 22.30
N ASN A 367 2.29 -9.08 23.44
CA ASN A 367 2.61 -10.52 23.53
C ASN A 367 3.69 -10.99 22.53
N GLY A 368 4.65 -10.11 22.19
CA GLY A 368 5.72 -10.41 21.25
C GLY A 368 5.30 -10.46 19.77
N ALA A 369 4.11 -9.97 19.45
CA ALA A 369 3.47 -10.21 18.14
C ALA A 369 3.98 -9.34 16.99
N TYR A 370 4.81 -8.34 17.26
CA TYR A 370 5.25 -7.37 16.25
C TYR A 370 6.76 -7.37 16.04
N LYS A 371 7.17 -6.96 14.86
CA LYS A 371 8.56 -6.64 14.50
C LYS A 371 8.80 -5.15 14.65
N ARG A 372 9.99 -4.75 15.13
CA ARG A 372 10.40 -3.34 15.15
C ARG A 372 10.54 -2.83 13.71
N SER A 373 10.02 -1.65 13.43
CA SER A 373 10.32 -0.96 12.17
C SER A 373 11.70 -0.32 12.27
N GLU A 374 12.65 -0.80 11.47
CA GLU A 374 14.01 -0.24 11.38
C GLU A 374 14.22 0.54 10.08
N THR A 375 13.12 0.94 9.44
CA THR A 375 13.06 1.54 8.11
C THR A 375 11.79 2.39 7.99
N TRP A 376 11.79 3.35 7.07
CA TRP A 376 10.58 4.05 6.64
C TRP A 376 9.76 3.24 5.63
N PHE A 377 10.25 2.11 5.16
CA PHE A 377 9.61 1.24 4.16
C PHE A 377 9.45 -0.20 4.67
N PRO A 378 8.75 -0.44 5.80
CA PRO A 378 8.72 -1.74 6.44
C PRO A 378 8.02 -2.80 5.57
N ASN A 379 8.49 -4.04 5.71
CA ASN A 379 8.06 -5.20 4.92
C ASN A 379 8.21 -4.99 3.40
N SER A 380 9.28 -4.35 2.99
CA SER A 380 9.52 -3.98 1.60
C SER A 380 10.98 -4.23 1.19
N ALA A 381 11.18 -4.64 -0.05
CA ALA A 381 12.51 -4.73 -0.65
C ALA A 381 13.23 -3.36 -0.76
N ASN A 382 12.53 -2.27 -0.48
CA ASN A 382 13.06 -0.90 -0.47
C ASN A 382 13.68 -0.51 0.88
N ALA A 383 13.50 -1.30 1.93
CA ALA A 383 14.14 -1.09 3.23
C ALA A 383 15.67 -1.07 3.10
N ALA A 384 16.33 -0.13 3.76
CA ALA A 384 17.79 -0.05 3.84
C ALA A 384 18.30 -1.07 4.85
N GLU A 385 18.73 -2.22 4.38
CA GLU A 385 19.32 -3.28 5.19
C GLU A 385 20.84 -3.27 5.11
N GLY A 386 21.50 -3.65 6.21
CA GLY A 386 22.97 -3.74 6.26
C GLY A 386 23.68 -2.41 5.98
N PRO A 387 25.00 -2.41 5.70
CA PRO A 387 25.73 -1.23 5.28
C PRO A 387 25.31 -0.78 3.86
N PRO A 388 25.51 0.50 3.49
CA PRO A 388 25.11 0.99 2.18
C PRO A 388 25.88 0.29 1.05
N SER A 389 25.14 -0.11 0.00
CA SER A 389 25.74 -0.62 -1.23
C SER A 389 26.49 0.48 -1.99
N GLU A 390 27.38 0.10 -2.93
CA GLU A 390 28.11 1.09 -3.74
C GLU A 390 27.17 2.01 -4.52
N ALA A 391 26.03 1.51 -5.02
CA ALA A 391 25.02 2.34 -5.69
C ALA A 391 24.39 3.37 -4.75
N GLU A 392 24.15 3.01 -3.49
CA GLU A 392 23.65 3.95 -2.46
C GLU A 392 24.74 4.96 -2.09
N LYS A 393 26.00 4.53 -1.91
CA LYS A 393 27.14 5.41 -1.61
C LYS A 393 27.36 6.46 -2.70
N GLU A 394 27.26 6.10 -3.97
CA GLU A 394 27.40 7.06 -5.08
C GLU A 394 26.29 8.14 -5.05
N LEU A 395 25.06 7.78 -4.67
CA LEU A 395 23.97 8.74 -4.48
C LEU A 395 24.18 9.66 -3.28
N LEU A 396 24.79 9.15 -2.21
CA LEU A 396 25.06 9.88 -0.96
C LEU A 396 26.33 10.70 -0.98
N LYS A 397 27.29 10.36 -1.82
CA LYS A 397 28.61 10.98 -1.92
C LYS A 397 28.61 12.51 -2.11
N PRO A 398 27.70 13.11 -2.91
CA PRO A 398 27.63 14.57 -3.03
C PRO A 398 27.29 15.30 -1.72
N PHE A 399 26.75 14.58 -0.74
CA PHE A 399 26.28 15.12 0.53
C PHE A 399 27.15 14.68 1.73
N ARG A 400 28.35 14.15 1.48
CA ARG A 400 29.21 13.56 2.51
C ARG A 400 29.45 14.49 3.69
N ASP A 401 29.70 15.77 3.43
CA ASP A 401 30.00 16.76 4.46
C ASP A 401 28.74 17.14 5.31
N GLN A 402 27.55 16.78 4.85
CA GLN A 402 26.28 17.05 5.51
C GLN A 402 25.73 15.83 6.25
N LEU A 403 26.32 14.66 6.05
CA LEU A 403 25.89 13.39 6.59
C LEU A 403 26.90 12.81 7.59
N PRO A 404 26.45 12.05 8.61
CA PRO A 404 27.37 11.37 9.52
C PRO A 404 28.26 10.36 8.78
N GLU A 405 29.55 10.29 9.10
CA GLU A 405 30.48 9.30 8.50
C GLU A 405 29.98 7.86 8.67
N ALA A 406 29.44 7.53 9.84
CA ALA A 406 28.90 6.21 10.13
C ALA A 406 27.78 5.77 9.17
N LEU A 407 27.05 6.70 8.55
CA LEU A 407 26.03 6.37 7.54
C LEU A 407 26.62 5.67 6.32
N PHE A 408 27.88 5.96 5.97
CA PHE A 408 28.56 5.37 4.80
C PHE A 408 29.16 3.98 5.07
N GLU A 409 29.30 3.60 6.33
CA GLU A 409 30.02 2.40 6.73
C GLU A 409 29.15 1.40 7.50
N GLU A 410 28.18 1.89 8.27
CA GLU A 410 27.41 1.11 9.23
C GLU A 410 25.92 1.07 8.88
N PRO A 411 25.21 -0.03 9.21
CA PRO A 411 23.76 -0.02 9.20
C PRO A 411 23.23 0.90 10.30
N PHE A 412 22.12 1.58 10.04
CA PHE A 412 21.40 2.25 11.12
C PHE A 412 20.85 1.21 12.09
N LYS A 413 20.99 1.47 13.40
CA LYS A 413 20.45 0.60 14.45
C LYS A 413 19.64 1.41 15.44
N LEU A 414 18.43 0.96 15.68
CA LEU A 414 17.62 1.45 16.77
C LEU A 414 18.14 0.90 18.11
N PRO A 415 17.91 1.63 19.23
CA PRO A 415 18.29 1.13 20.55
C PRO A 415 17.48 -0.12 20.91
N GLU A 416 18.15 -1.18 21.28
CA GLU A 416 17.55 -2.42 21.76
C GLU A 416 17.62 -2.52 23.28
N SER A 417 16.70 -3.28 23.89
CA SER A 417 16.69 -3.62 25.31
C SER A 417 16.41 -5.11 25.52
N ASP A 418 16.55 -5.59 26.74
CA ASP A 418 16.19 -6.97 27.13
C ASP A 418 14.68 -7.17 27.37
N GLY A 419 13.88 -6.13 27.17
CA GLY A 419 12.44 -6.12 27.42
C GLY A 419 12.05 -6.14 28.91
N SER A 420 13.00 -5.90 29.81
CA SER A 420 12.74 -5.80 31.25
C SER A 420 12.12 -4.45 31.67
N GLY A 421 12.22 -3.44 30.80
CA GLY A 421 11.84 -2.05 31.11
C GLY A 421 12.94 -1.25 31.82
N HIS A 422 14.07 -1.88 32.14
CA HIS A 422 15.22 -1.24 32.77
C HIS A 422 16.18 -0.70 31.70
N ILE A 423 16.10 0.59 31.40
CA ILE A 423 16.89 1.27 30.35
C ILE A 423 17.86 2.31 30.91
N ARG A 424 18.48 2.05 32.07
CA ARG A 424 19.33 3.03 32.77
C ARG A 424 20.47 3.59 31.92
N GLU A 425 21.14 2.75 31.14
CA GLU A 425 22.21 3.20 30.27
C GLU A 425 21.71 4.10 29.14
N ARG A 426 20.57 3.73 28.54
CA ARG A 426 19.92 4.57 27.51
C ARG A 426 19.45 5.90 28.09
N GLN A 427 18.92 5.92 29.32
CA GLN A 427 18.55 7.15 30.05
C GLN A 427 19.77 8.04 30.31
N ARG A 428 20.90 7.46 30.74
CA ARG A 428 22.16 8.21 30.92
C ARG A 428 22.62 8.87 29.62
N ARG A 429 22.63 8.09 28.51
CA ARG A 429 23.02 8.58 27.18
C ARG A 429 22.04 9.64 26.65
N ALA A 430 20.73 9.50 26.93
CA ALA A 430 19.74 10.52 26.60
C ALA A 430 20.03 11.84 27.35
N MET A 431 20.34 11.77 28.64
CA MET A 431 20.71 12.93 29.45
C MET A 431 22.00 13.61 28.93
N GLU A 432 23.01 12.84 28.51
CA GLU A 432 24.23 13.37 27.90
C GLU A 432 23.94 14.15 26.62
N LEU A 433 23.05 13.62 25.75
CA LEU A 433 22.61 14.30 24.53
C LEU A 433 21.85 15.59 24.85
N LEU A 434 20.92 15.57 25.80
CA LEU A 434 20.15 16.74 26.21
C LEU A 434 21.06 17.82 26.80
N ARG A 435 22.05 17.45 27.64
CA ARG A 435 23.04 18.39 28.14
C ARG A 435 23.89 19.00 27.02
N SER A 436 24.30 18.19 26.02
CA SER A 436 25.04 18.70 24.86
C SER A 436 24.21 19.63 23.98
N ALA A 437 22.89 19.50 24.04
CA ALA A 437 21.91 20.36 23.38
C ALA A 437 21.58 21.64 24.18
N GLY A 438 22.20 21.84 25.37
CA GLY A 438 22.02 23.04 26.17
C GLY A 438 21.00 22.91 27.31
N TRP A 439 20.43 21.74 27.52
CA TRP A 439 19.47 21.47 28.60
C TRP A 439 20.22 21.12 29.90
N ARG A 440 19.79 21.66 31.00
CA ARG A 440 20.32 21.38 32.36
C ARG A 440 19.23 21.00 33.34
N LEU A 441 19.57 20.17 34.29
CA LEU A 441 18.65 19.80 35.35
C LEU A 441 18.67 20.92 36.42
N ASP A 442 17.49 21.45 36.75
CA ASP A 442 17.27 22.48 37.78
C ASP A 442 16.07 22.08 38.64
N ASP A 443 16.30 21.82 39.90
CA ASP A 443 15.30 21.33 40.86
C ASP A 443 14.41 20.19 40.33
N GLY A 444 15.04 19.21 39.66
CA GLY A 444 14.34 18.03 39.13
C GLY A 444 13.69 18.23 37.75
N THR A 445 13.71 19.43 37.17
CA THR A 445 13.17 19.78 35.86
C THR A 445 14.29 20.07 34.88
N LEU A 446 14.20 19.58 33.67
CA LEU A 446 15.10 19.96 32.58
C LEU A 446 14.71 21.34 32.04
N VAL A 447 15.65 22.28 32.07
CA VAL A 447 15.44 23.64 31.59
C VAL A 447 16.49 24.04 30.57
N ASN A 448 16.15 24.96 29.68
CA ASN A 448 17.07 25.60 28.75
C ASN A 448 17.93 26.69 29.39
N ALA A 449 18.71 27.44 28.64
CA ALA A 449 19.55 28.52 29.13
C ALA A 449 18.74 29.70 29.74
N ALA A 450 17.49 29.90 29.30
CA ALA A 450 16.58 30.92 29.81
C ALA A 450 15.85 30.47 31.10
N GLY A 451 16.00 29.19 31.50
CA GLY A 451 15.28 28.63 32.65
C GLY A 451 13.90 28.09 32.30
N GLU A 452 13.55 27.98 31.03
CA GLU A 452 12.28 27.45 30.56
C GLU A 452 12.30 25.92 30.55
N PRO A 453 11.24 25.24 31.03
CA PRO A 453 11.19 23.78 31.10
C PRO A 453 11.12 23.14 29.71
N LEU A 454 11.66 21.92 29.58
CA LEU A 454 11.43 21.08 28.42
C LEU A 454 10.06 20.43 28.55
N GLU A 455 9.08 21.03 27.89
CA GLU A 455 7.70 20.56 27.82
C GLU A 455 7.43 19.99 26.45
N LEU A 456 6.60 18.93 26.39
CA LEU A 456 6.15 18.36 25.12
C LEU A 456 4.78 17.69 25.25
N GLU A 457 3.99 17.77 24.17
CA GLU A 457 2.70 17.10 24.03
C GLU A 457 2.78 16.02 22.96
N VAL A 458 2.33 14.80 23.28
CA VAL A 458 2.06 13.75 22.29
C VAL A 458 0.59 13.81 21.93
N LEU A 459 0.28 14.23 20.70
CA LEU A 459 -1.08 14.32 20.18
C LEU A 459 -1.49 13.01 19.50
N ASN A 460 -2.71 12.53 19.81
CA ASN A 460 -3.33 11.40 19.10
C ASN A 460 -4.86 11.53 19.08
N TYR A 461 -5.52 10.75 18.22
CA TYR A 461 -6.95 10.52 18.35
C TYR A 461 -7.22 9.42 19.38
N LYS A 462 -8.40 9.41 19.99
CA LYS A 462 -8.78 8.45 21.04
C LYS A 462 -8.60 7.00 20.55
N SER A 463 -7.66 6.30 21.17
CA SER A 463 -7.28 4.93 20.82
C SER A 463 -6.84 4.15 22.06
N ALA A 464 -7.67 3.22 22.53
CA ALA A 464 -7.41 2.39 23.70
C ALA A 464 -6.12 1.53 23.66
N ALA A 465 -5.41 1.50 22.52
CA ALA A 465 -4.15 0.77 22.40
C ALA A 465 -2.94 1.68 22.62
N MET A 466 -3.02 2.95 22.23
CA MET A 466 -1.86 3.85 22.22
C MET A 466 -1.57 4.51 23.58
N ASP A 467 -2.56 4.71 24.41
CA ASP A 467 -2.35 5.16 25.79
C ASP A 467 -1.39 4.24 26.55
N ARG A 468 -1.54 2.92 26.40
CA ARG A 468 -0.67 1.91 27.04
C ARG A 468 0.77 1.93 26.52
N VAL A 469 1.01 2.50 25.36
CA VAL A 469 2.34 2.68 24.75
C VAL A 469 2.96 4.01 25.13
N VAL A 470 2.18 5.09 25.02
CA VAL A 470 2.66 6.47 25.22
C VAL A 470 2.92 6.78 26.68
N LEU A 471 2.01 6.42 27.58
CA LEU A 471 2.15 6.74 29.00
C LEU A 471 3.41 6.15 29.66
N PRO A 472 3.83 4.90 29.41
CA PRO A 472 5.12 4.39 29.89
C PRO A 472 6.34 5.13 29.31
N TRP A 473 6.26 5.62 28.07
CA TRP A 473 7.31 6.42 27.45
C TRP A 473 7.42 7.79 28.13
N ILE A 474 6.30 8.49 28.36
CA ILE A 474 6.25 9.75 29.11
C ILE A 474 6.84 9.58 30.51
N LYS A 475 6.49 8.51 31.23
CA LYS A 475 7.08 8.24 32.55
C LYS A 475 8.61 8.08 32.53
N LYS A 476 9.18 7.63 31.41
CA LYS A 476 10.64 7.56 31.27
C LYS A 476 11.25 8.94 30.97
N MET A 477 10.51 9.83 30.29
CA MET A 477 10.89 11.24 30.11
C MET A 477 10.86 12.02 31.42
N GLU A 478 9.79 11.89 32.23
CA GLU A 478 9.63 12.52 33.54
C GLU A 478 10.78 12.18 34.49
N ARG A 479 11.32 10.95 34.44
CA ARG A 479 12.49 10.55 35.24
C ARG A 479 13.77 11.33 34.90
N LEU A 480 13.83 11.94 33.71
CA LEU A 480 14.91 12.82 33.28
C LEU A 480 14.58 14.30 33.47
N GLY A 481 13.42 14.64 34.07
CA GLY A 481 12.97 16.00 34.25
C GLY A 481 12.28 16.65 33.07
N ILE A 482 11.91 15.86 32.04
CA ILE A 482 11.12 16.31 30.88
C ILE A 482 9.63 16.30 31.26
N GLN A 483 8.92 17.39 31.02
CA GLN A 483 7.48 17.48 31.26
C GLN A 483 6.70 16.99 30.04
N GLY A 484 6.32 15.72 30.06
CA GLY A 484 5.57 15.09 28.97
C GLY A 484 4.07 15.03 29.23
N SER A 485 3.25 15.25 28.20
CA SER A 485 1.80 15.10 28.27
C SER A 485 1.27 14.26 27.11
N TYR A 486 0.11 13.61 27.31
CA TYR A 486 -0.58 12.87 26.26
C TYR A 486 -1.97 13.46 26.06
N ARG A 487 -2.22 13.95 24.85
CA ARG A 487 -3.49 14.60 24.47
C ARG A 487 -4.26 13.71 23.49
N GLU A 488 -5.38 13.19 23.94
CA GLU A 488 -6.34 12.51 23.05
C GLU A 488 -7.49 13.44 22.69
N VAL A 489 -7.79 13.53 21.41
CA VAL A 489 -8.89 14.32 20.87
C VAL A 489 -9.78 13.44 19.98
N ASP A 490 -10.94 13.95 19.58
CA ASP A 490 -11.76 13.27 18.58
C ASP A 490 -11.10 13.28 17.18
N PRO A 491 -11.50 12.37 16.26
CA PRO A 491 -10.86 12.25 14.96
C PRO A 491 -10.91 13.52 14.08
N ALA A 492 -11.95 14.35 14.19
CA ALA A 492 -12.09 15.57 13.39
C ALA A 492 -11.12 16.64 13.91
N THR A 493 -11.07 16.85 15.21
CA THR A 493 -10.10 17.75 15.86
C THR A 493 -8.67 17.28 15.61
N TYR A 494 -8.42 15.97 15.68
CA TYR A 494 -7.10 15.41 15.37
C TYR A 494 -6.67 15.75 13.93
N LYS A 495 -7.57 15.51 12.96
CA LYS A 495 -7.30 15.82 11.55
C LYS A 495 -7.03 17.32 11.34
N GLN A 496 -7.83 18.19 11.94
CA GLN A 496 -7.63 19.64 11.85
C GLN A 496 -6.25 20.05 12.39
N ARG A 497 -5.88 19.59 13.60
CA ARG A 497 -4.57 19.90 14.21
C ARG A 497 -3.41 19.35 13.37
N LEU A 498 -3.56 18.18 12.73
CA LEU A 498 -2.57 17.66 11.81
C LEU A 498 -2.42 18.56 10.57
N ASP A 499 -3.52 19.02 9.98
CA ASP A 499 -3.52 19.88 8.78
C ASP A 499 -2.89 21.25 9.05
N GLU A 500 -3.03 21.74 10.28
CA GLU A 500 -2.47 23.01 10.76
C GLU A 500 -1.07 22.86 11.37
N PHE A 501 -0.55 21.60 11.46
CA PHE A 501 0.70 21.25 12.15
C PHE A 501 0.73 21.72 13.62
N ASP A 502 -0.43 21.76 14.28
CA ASP A 502 -0.57 22.16 15.67
C ASP A 502 -0.33 20.99 16.64
N PHE A 503 0.91 20.56 16.75
CA PHE A 503 1.36 19.51 17.68
C PHE A 503 2.88 19.56 17.87
N ASP A 504 3.38 18.97 18.96
CA ASP A 504 4.81 18.76 19.19
C ASP A 504 5.26 17.40 18.65
N ILE A 505 4.56 16.35 19.04
CA ILE A 505 4.76 14.98 18.58
C ILE A 505 3.39 14.41 18.20
N THR A 506 3.30 13.72 17.08
CA THR A 506 2.07 13.01 16.70
C THR A 506 2.34 11.55 16.34
N ILE A 507 1.29 10.73 16.41
CA ILE A 507 1.32 9.32 16.02
C ILE A 507 0.59 9.18 14.69
N TYR A 508 1.26 8.72 13.67
CA TYR A 508 0.63 8.51 12.38
C TYR A 508 1.17 7.28 11.66
N VAL A 509 0.41 6.80 10.68
CA VAL A 509 0.82 5.74 9.75
C VAL A 509 0.84 6.33 8.34
N LEU A 510 2.01 6.65 7.83
CA LEU A 510 2.16 7.04 6.42
C LEU A 510 1.99 5.79 5.54
N PRO A 511 0.97 5.75 4.67
CA PRO A 511 0.79 4.61 3.78
C PRO A 511 2.00 4.40 2.88
N GLN A 512 2.40 3.14 2.70
CA GLN A 512 3.50 2.77 1.81
C GLN A 512 3.01 1.80 0.73
N ASN A 513 3.71 1.81 -0.39
CA ASN A 513 3.47 0.88 -1.48
C ASN A 513 4.76 0.18 -1.92
N ALA A 514 4.65 -0.83 -2.77
CA ALA A 514 5.80 -1.61 -3.23
C ALA A 514 6.80 -0.80 -4.08
N ARG A 515 6.38 0.36 -4.58
CA ARG A 515 7.21 1.30 -5.33
C ARG A 515 6.93 2.71 -4.85
N PRO A 516 7.65 3.18 -3.81
CA PRO A 516 7.56 4.57 -3.37
C PRO A 516 7.81 5.52 -4.54
N GLY A 517 7.03 6.58 -4.63
CA GLY A 517 7.04 7.51 -5.75
C GLY A 517 6.63 8.91 -5.34
N VAL A 518 5.65 9.46 -6.03
CA VAL A 518 5.23 10.86 -5.90
C VAL A 518 4.66 11.23 -4.54
N GLU A 519 4.14 10.25 -3.80
CA GLU A 519 3.70 10.45 -2.42
C GLU A 519 4.83 10.89 -1.49
N LEU A 520 6.10 10.59 -1.84
CA LEU A 520 7.27 11.06 -1.10
C LEU A 520 7.38 12.60 -1.09
N ILE A 521 6.86 13.25 -2.13
CA ILE A 521 6.80 14.73 -2.15
C ILE A 521 5.91 15.22 -1.01
N ASP A 522 4.78 14.57 -0.81
CA ASP A 522 3.82 14.91 0.24
C ASP A 522 4.32 14.52 1.65
N TYR A 523 5.17 13.48 1.77
CA TYR A 523 5.61 12.95 3.05
C TYR A 523 6.89 13.60 3.60
N VAL A 524 7.86 13.90 2.73
CA VAL A 524 9.23 14.23 3.19
C VAL A 524 9.93 15.33 2.40
N HIS A 525 9.35 15.86 1.31
CA HIS A 525 10.01 16.90 0.50
C HIS A 525 9.73 18.29 1.03
N SER A 526 10.72 19.20 0.95
CA SER A 526 10.62 20.60 1.41
C SER A 526 9.43 21.37 0.86
N ARG A 527 8.97 21.07 -0.37
CA ARG A 527 7.77 21.69 -0.98
C ARG A 527 6.51 21.51 -0.17
N SER A 528 6.41 20.43 0.60
CA SER A 528 5.25 20.11 1.43
C SER A 528 5.45 20.48 2.91
N ALA A 529 6.65 20.92 3.28
CA ALA A 529 6.98 21.16 4.69
C ALA A 529 6.00 22.13 5.39
N ASP A 530 5.62 23.22 4.74
CA ASP A 530 4.71 24.23 5.30
C ASP A 530 3.36 24.29 4.55
N THR A 531 3.05 23.28 3.74
CA THR A 531 1.77 23.22 3.02
C THR A 531 0.70 22.61 3.94
N SER A 532 -0.27 23.41 4.38
CA SER A 532 -1.39 22.96 5.20
C SER A 532 -2.09 21.76 4.56
N GLY A 533 -2.37 20.74 5.36
CA GLY A 533 -2.99 19.50 4.91
C GLY A 533 -2.04 18.48 4.27
N SER A 534 -0.75 18.79 4.10
CA SER A 534 0.26 17.83 3.67
C SER A 534 0.53 16.81 4.76
N ARG A 535 1.09 15.66 4.38
CA ARG A 535 1.51 14.61 5.32
C ARG A 535 2.98 14.68 5.69
N ASN A 536 3.67 15.77 5.39
CA ASN A 536 4.99 16.05 5.92
C ASN A 536 4.89 16.49 7.39
N TYR A 537 4.38 15.59 8.23
CA TYR A 537 4.11 15.88 9.64
C TYR A 537 5.36 16.28 10.40
N ALA A 538 6.51 15.74 10.04
CA ALA A 538 7.77 16.13 10.65
C ALA A 538 8.24 17.53 10.24
N GLY A 539 7.72 18.14 9.17
CA GLY A 539 8.23 19.42 8.67
C GLY A 539 9.64 19.30 8.07
N ILE A 540 9.90 18.19 7.39
CA ILE A 540 11.21 17.93 6.76
C ILE A 540 11.42 18.95 5.64
N ALA A 541 12.48 19.77 5.78
CA ALA A 541 12.96 20.71 4.79
C ALA A 541 14.49 20.55 4.68
N ASP A 542 14.91 19.40 4.12
CA ASP A 542 16.31 18.98 4.01
C ASP A 542 16.69 18.81 2.52
N PRO A 543 17.63 19.63 1.98
CA PRO A 543 18.04 19.52 0.57
C PRO A 543 18.59 18.15 0.18
N VAL A 544 19.14 17.39 1.12
CA VAL A 544 19.62 16.03 0.86
C VAL A 544 18.43 15.08 0.63
N VAL A 545 17.38 15.23 1.42
CA VAL A 545 16.13 14.46 1.26
C VAL A 545 15.48 14.82 -0.08
N ASP A 546 15.38 16.09 -0.41
CA ASP A 546 14.81 16.57 -1.68
C ASP A 546 15.52 15.97 -2.89
N ALA A 547 16.85 16.07 -2.91
CA ALA A 547 17.64 15.52 -4.00
C ALA A 547 17.50 13.99 -4.14
N LEU A 548 17.35 13.27 -3.02
CA LEU A 548 17.12 11.81 -3.06
C LEU A 548 15.69 11.46 -3.50
N VAL A 549 14.67 12.23 -3.11
CA VAL A 549 13.30 12.09 -3.64
C VAL A 549 13.32 12.31 -5.17
N ASP A 550 13.99 13.34 -5.66
CA ASP A 550 14.12 13.57 -7.11
C ASP A 550 14.80 12.38 -7.81
N LYS A 551 15.83 11.74 -7.19
CA LYS A 551 16.46 10.53 -7.72
C LYS A 551 15.52 9.31 -7.73
N VAL A 552 14.65 9.17 -6.72
CA VAL A 552 13.61 8.13 -6.72
C VAL A 552 12.66 8.30 -7.90
N LEU A 553 12.19 9.53 -8.10
CA LEU A 553 11.23 9.87 -9.15
C LEU A 553 11.81 9.74 -10.56
N ALA A 554 13.09 10.12 -10.74
CA ALA A 554 13.80 10.07 -12.02
C ALA A 554 14.37 8.70 -12.38
N ALA A 555 14.20 7.68 -11.53
CA ALA A 555 14.80 6.36 -11.77
C ALA A 555 14.17 5.65 -12.98
N ASP A 556 15.01 5.19 -13.91
CA ASP A 556 14.58 4.47 -15.13
C ASP A 556 14.58 2.95 -14.96
N THR A 557 15.29 2.43 -13.97
CA THR A 557 15.38 1.01 -13.70
C THR A 557 15.01 0.67 -12.26
N LYS A 558 14.50 -0.55 -12.03
CA LYS A 558 14.21 -1.08 -10.69
C LYS A 558 15.44 -1.01 -9.76
N ARG A 559 16.65 -1.22 -10.29
CA ARG A 559 17.89 -1.14 -9.52
C ARG A 559 18.19 0.29 -9.07
N GLN A 560 18.08 1.28 -9.97
CA GLN A 560 18.27 2.69 -9.64
C GLN A 560 17.23 3.16 -8.63
N HIS A 561 15.96 2.84 -8.87
CA HIS A 561 14.86 3.18 -7.97
C HIS A 561 15.11 2.64 -6.55
N ARG A 562 15.42 1.33 -6.42
CA ARG A 562 15.70 0.72 -5.13
C ARG A 562 16.90 1.36 -4.43
N ALA A 563 17.96 1.63 -5.14
CA ALA A 563 19.15 2.30 -4.57
C ALA A 563 18.79 3.72 -4.06
N ALA A 564 18.00 4.47 -4.81
CA ALA A 564 17.57 5.81 -4.42
C ALA A 564 16.65 5.78 -3.18
N VAL A 565 15.67 4.86 -3.14
CA VAL A 565 14.79 4.71 -1.96
C VAL A 565 15.58 4.28 -0.73
N ARG A 566 16.53 3.36 -0.85
CA ARG A 566 17.38 2.93 0.27
C ARG A 566 18.31 4.03 0.75
N ALA A 567 18.89 4.81 -0.15
CA ALA A 567 19.69 5.97 0.21
C ALA A 567 18.83 7.01 0.98
N LEU A 568 17.62 7.28 0.51
CA LEU A 568 16.65 8.14 1.20
C LEU A 568 16.29 7.60 2.59
N ASP A 569 15.98 6.30 2.70
CA ASP A 569 15.65 5.63 3.97
C ASP A 569 16.76 5.82 5.01
N ARG A 570 18.05 5.63 4.59
CA ARG A 570 19.18 5.87 5.48
C ARG A 570 19.22 7.30 5.99
N VAL A 571 19.04 8.29 5.12
CA VAL A 571 19.06 9.70 5.53
C VAL A 571 17.95 9.98 6.51
N LEU A 572 16.70 9.54 6.22
CA LEU A 572 15.56 9.74 7.09
C LEU A 572 15.76 9.14 8.50
N LEU A 573 16.35 7.94 8.57
CA LEU A 573 16.67 7.28 9.83
C LEU A 573 17.79 7.99 10.62
N TRP A 574 18.90 8.31 9.95
CA TRP A 574 20.06 8.95 10.61
C TRP A 574 19.78 10.40 11.05
N ARG A 575 18.79 11.05 10.44
CA ARG A 575 18.30 12.38 10.84
C ARG A 575 17.35 12.33 12.04
N HIS A 576 16.85 11.15 12.43
CA HIS A 576 15.91 10.96 13.55
C HIS A 576 14.66 11.85 13.44
N TYR A 577 14.05 11.96 12.27
CA TYR A 577 12.82 12.73 12.09
C TYR A 577 11.61 12.12 12.79
N SER A 578 11.69 10.83 13.10
CA SER A 578 10.67 10.09 13.82
C SER A 578 11.27 9.01 14.70
N ILE A 579 10.46 8.45 15.58
CA ILE A 579 10.75 7.18 16.27
C ILE A 579 9.90 6.12 15.61
N PRO A 580 10.47 5.24 14.76
CA PRO A 580 9.74 4.16 14.13
C PRO A 580 9.13 3.21 15.17
N HIS A 581 7.91 2.76 14.90
CA HIS A 581 7.17 1.85 15.75
C HIS A 581 7.42 0.39 15.39
N TRP A 582 6.40 -0.29 14.88
CA TRP A 582 6.39 -1.72 14.58
C TRP A 582 5.45 -2.02 13.43
N TYR A 583 5.58 -3.22 12.90
CA TYR A 583 4.70 -3.77 11.88
C TYR A 583 4.50 -5.28 12.08
N ILE A 584 3.62 -5.85 11.26
CA ILE A 584 3.36 -7.28 11.18
C ILE A 584 3.50 -7.72 9.72
N ASP A 585 4.12 -8.86 9.47
CA ASP A 585 4.38 -9.41 8.14
C ASP A 585 3.61 -10.70 7.86
N TYR A 586 2.55 -10.91 8.61
CA TYR A 586 1.63 -12.04 8.43
C TYR A 586 0.19 -11.63 8.75
N HIS A 587 -0.75 -12.30 8.09
CA HIS A 587 -2.17 -12.20 8.41
C HIS A 587 -2.51 -13.17 9.56
N ARG A 588 -3.27 -12.72 10.54
CA ARG A 588 -3.84 -13.55 11.60
C ARG A 588 -5.23 -13.98 11.17
N LEU A 589 -5.38 -15.21 10.74
CA LEU A 589 -6.61 -15.72 10.18
C LEU A 589 -7.10 -16.95 10.93
N ALA A 590 -8.38 -16.96 11.31
CA ALA A 590 -9.09 -18.13 11.76
C ALA A 590 -10.32 -18.35 10.87
N TRP A 591 -10.64 -19.60 10.56
CA TRP A 591 -11.79 -19.93 9.71
C TRP A 591 -12.38 -21.30 10.05
N TRP A 592 -13.66 -21.44 9.83
CA TRP A 592 -14.33 -22.73 9.88
C TRP A 592 -13.87 -23.60 8.71
N ASP A 593 -13.53 -24.87 8.99
CA ASP A 593 -12.89 -25.79 8.01
C ASP A 593 -13.91 -26.35 7.00
N GLN A 594 -14.62 -25.48 6.35
CA GLN A 594 -15.59 -25.80 5.30
C GLN A 594 -15.17 -25.28 3.91
N PHE A 595 -13.95 -24.80 3.79
CA PHE A 595 -13.44 -24.20 2.56
C PHE A 595 -12.24 -24.99 2.02
N GLY A 596 -12.23 -25.21 0.69
CA GLY A 596 -11.04 -25.50 -0.06
C GLY A 596 -10.31 -24.21 -0.41
N ARG A 597 -9.00 -24.28 -0.51
CA ARG A 597 -8.13 -23.16 -0.91
C ARG A 597 -6.95 -23.69 -1.72
N PRO A 598 -6.34 -22.88 -2.63
CA PRO A 598 -5.10 -23.26 -3.30
C PRO A 598 -3.96 -23.45 -2.29
N ASP A 599 -3.02 -24.34 -2.63
CA ASP A 599 -1.79 -24.55 -1.83
C ASP A 599 -0.78 -23.41 -2.03
N ALA A 600 -0.83 -22.74 -3.21
CA ALA A 600 0.07 -21.66 -3.55
C ALA A 600 -0.22 -20.39 -2.73
N GLN A 601 0.84 -19.72 -2.30
CA GLN A 601 0.73 -18.51 -1.50
C GLN A 601 0.52 -17.27 -2.37
N THR A 602 -0.19 -16.30 -1.82
CA THR A 602 -0.44 -14.98 -2.42
C THR A 602 0.26 -13.90 -1.58
N PRO A 603 1.59 -13.70 -1.74
CA PRO A 603 2.36 -12.81 -0.87
C PRO A 603 1.88 -11.34 -0.87
N TYR A 604 1.10 -10.92 -1.86
CA TYR A 604 0.59 -9.55 -1.98
C TYR A 604 -0.93 -9.42 -1.76
N ALA A 605 -1.62 -10.50 -1.42
CA ALA A 605 -3.04 -10.52 -1.11
C ALA A 605 -3.38 -11.60 -0.08
N LEU A 606 -4.53 -11.51 0.60
CA LEU A 606 -5.00 -12.60 1.47
C LEU A 606 -5.46 -13.82 0.65
N GLY A 607 -5.90 -13.61 -0.61
CA GLY A 607 -6.25 -14.67 -1.53
C GLY A 607 -7.62 -15.30 -1.33
N THR A 608 -8.48 -14.76 -0.47
CA THR A 608 -9.81 -15.34 -0.18
C THR A 608 -10.75 -15.42 -1.38
N THR A 609 -10.55 -14.59 -2.41
CA THR A 609 -11.31 -14.67 -3.67
C THR A 609 -11.04 -15.95 -4.47
N THR A 610 -9.98 -16.71 -4.14
CA THR A 610 -9.64 -17.99 -4.77
C THR A 610 -10.18 -19.21 -4.00
N TRP A 611 -10.75 -18.98 -2.81
CA TRP A 611 -11.31 -20.05 -1.98
C TRP A 611 -12.66 -20.53 -2.53
N TRP A 612 -13.05 -21.75 -2.18
CA TRP A 612 -14.32 -22.35 -2.58
C TRP A 612 -14.97 -23.12 -1.43
N SER A 613 -16.28 -23.34 -1.48
CA SER A 613 -16.98 -24.21 -0.53
C SER A 613 -16.64 -25.67 -0.78
N LYS A 614 -16.34 -26.45 0.25
CA LYS A 614 -16.20 -27.92 0.17
C LYS A 614 -17.54 -28.61 -0.02
N GLU A 615 -18.63 -27.96 0.38
CA GLU A 615 -20.02 -28.42 0.24
C GLU A 615 -20.65 -27.76 -1.00
N SER A 616 -20.02 -27.84 -2.15
CA SER A 616 -20.67 -27.45 -3.38
C SER A 616 -21.42 -28.64 -3.98
N GLU A 617 -22.71 -28.70 -3.80
CA GLU A 617 -23.60 -29.47 -4.65
C GLU A 617 -23.91 -28.72 -5.96
#